data_ae7992f7021cba96db1fa5e85ee66d1e
#
_entry.id   ae7992f7021cba96db1fa5e85ee66d1e
#
_cell.length_a   1.000
_cell.length_b   1.000
_cell.length_c   1.000
_cell.angle_alpha   90.00
_cell.angle_beta   90.00
_cell.angle_gamma   90.00
#
_symmetry.space_group_name_H-M   'P 1'
#
loop_
_entity.id
_entity.type
_entity.pdbx_description
1 polymer ?
#
loop_
_entity_poly.entity_id
_entity_poly.type
_entity_poly.pdbx_seq_one_letter_code
_entity_poly.pdbx_strand_id
1 'polypeptide(L)'
;MSYYENKEEQQYLLLLKDIIENGDVRQTRNAKTYSVFGKRLEFDLSNGFPLLTTKKVFVRGIIEELLFFLKGYTFTKILEDKKVMIWHDNTTNEFLKNNNKNLVEYDMGPMYGFQWRHYGDKYEGYNKEYSGGIDQLKNVVELLLKDPFSRRILMTTYNVSQVDEGVLYPCHGLTVQFYVEKNNKISLQMYQRSSDSILGLPFNIASYAILLHIIVKCVNDNIERTHKEDYNVGKLIIVLGDTHIYEEHIDVAKTQIDRMYETYKFPELKINKKIHSIKDIDNLFIEDFDITNYISHPVLKCKMFA
;
A
#
# COMPACT_ATOMS: atom_id res chain seq x y z
N MET A 1 15.79 21.47 -15.84
CA MET A 1 14.80 20.42 -16.18
C MET A 1 13.48 21.13 -16.37
N SER A 2 12.72 20.80 -17.40
CA SER A 2 11.38 21.38 -17.61
C SER A 2 10.36 20.62 -16.78
N TYR A 3 9.42 21.33 -16.15
CA TYR A 3 8.26 20.73 -15.50
C TYR A 3 7.37 20.03 -16.55
N TYR A 4 6.64 19.02 -16.07
CA TYR A 4 5.69 18.25 -16.85
C TYR A 4 4.33 18.29 -16.15
N GLU A 5 3.27 18.57 -16.87
CA GLU A 5 1.92 18.55 -16.32
C GLU A 5 1.46 17.09 -16.08
N ASN A 6 1.70 16.59 -14.86
CA ASN A 6 1.29 15.23 -14.48
C ASN A 6 -0.16 15.23 -13.96
N LYS A 7 -1.11 15.04 -14.89
CA LYS A 7 -2.55 15.04 -14.57
C LYS A 7 -2.96 13.96 -13.56
N GLU A 8 -2.22 12.87 -13.50
CA GLU A 8 -2.51 11.80 -12.53
C GLU A 8 -2.05 12.19 -11.13
N GLU A 9 -0.95 12.92 -10.97
CA GLU A 9 -0.56 13.46 -9.69
C GLU A 9 -1.44 14.64 -9.26
N GLN A 10 -1.94 15.43 -10.23
CA GLN A 10 -2.83 16.56 -9.95
C GLN A 10 -4.11 16.14 -9.23
N GLN A 11 -4.68 14.95 -9.51
CA GLN A 11 -5.86 14.47 -8.78
C GLN A 11 -5.61 14.31 -7.26
N TYR A 12 -4.39 13.90 -6.88
CA TYR A 12 -3.98 13.84 -5.47
C TYR A 12 -3.86 15.26 -4.89
N LEU A 13 -3.27 16.20 -5.60
CA LEU A 13 -3.13 17.59 -5.14
C LEU A 13 -4.49 18.30 -5.03
N LEU A 14 -5.41 18.02 -5.96
CA LEU A 14 -6.80 18.50 -5.88
C LEU A 14 -7.54 17.89 -4.67
N LEU A 15 -7.26 16.64 -4.32
CA LEU A 15 -7.77 16.03 -3.09
C LEU A 15 -7.26 16.76 -1.85
N LEU A 16 -5.95 17.08 -1.77
CA LEU A 16 -5.42 17.87 -0.65
C LEU A 16 -6.11 19.24 -0.54
N LYS A 17 -6.31 19.90 -1.69
CA LYS A 17 -7.00 21.20 -1.76
C LYS A 17 -8.44 21.08 -1.26
N ASP A 18 -9.17 20.05 -1.72
CA ASP A 18 -10.56 19.80 -1.29
C ASP A 18 -10.68 19.54 0.22
N ILE A 19 -9.73 18.78 0.80
CA ILE A 19 -9.70 18.55 2.26
C ILE A 19 -9.51 19.86 3.03
N ILE A 20 -8.63 20.75 2.55
CA ILE A 20 -8.36 22.03 3.23
C ILE A 20 -9.54 23.00 3.10
N GLU A 21 -10.17 23.07 1.92
CA GLU A 21 -11.22 24.04 1.63
C GLU A 21 -12.61 23.60 2.11
N ASN A 22 -12.91 22.30 2.06
CA ASN A 22 -14.25 21.76 2.26
C ASN A 22 -14.32 20.69 3.36
N GLY A 23 -13.19 20.32 3.97
CA GLY A 23 -13.15 19.26 4.97
C GLY A 23 -13.80 19.63 6.29
N ASP A 24 -14.52 18.68 6.88
CA ASP A 24 -15.04 18.80 8.25
C ASP A 24 -13.88 18.80 9.27
N VAL A 25 -13.92 19.73 10.19
CA VAL A 25 -12.98 19.80 11.30
C VAL A 25 -13.38 18.80 12.37
N ARG A 26 -12.48 17.88 12.72
CA ARG A 26 -12.75 16.83 13.72
C ARG A 26 -11.64 16.75 14.75
N GLN A 27 -12.03 16.64 16.03
CA GLN A 27 -11.11 16.23 17.09
C GLN A 27 -11.10 14.72 17.16
N THR A 28 -9.98 14.11 16.78
CA THR A 28 -9.81 12.65 16.82
C THR A 28 -8.98 12.23 18.03
N ARG A 29 -8.82 10.92 18.20
CA ARG A 29 -7.97 10.35 19.27
C ARG A 29 -6.53 10.90 19.22
N ASN A 30 -5.96 11.01 18.02
CA ASN A 30 -4.55 11.35 17.87
C ASN A 30 -4.31 12.86 17.78
N ALA A 31 -5.15 13.58 17.03
CA ALA A 31 -5.02 15.02 16.83
C ALA A 31 -6.27 15.59 16.14
N LYS A 32 -6.29 16.91 15.96
CA LYS A 32 -7.30 17.60 15.14
C LYS A 32 -7.02 17.37 13.66
N THR A 33 -8.07 17.07 12.91
CA THR A 33 -8.01 16.77 11.45
C THR A 33 -9.03 17.58 10.67
N TYR A 34 -8.73 17.79 9.39
CA TYR A 34 -9.66 18.22 8.36
C TYR A 34 -9.95 16.99 7.50
N SER A 35 -11.21 16.64 7.28
CA SER A 35 -11.59 15.35 6.69
C SER A 35 -12.70 15.50 5.66
N VAL A 36 -12.58 14.76 4.55
CA VAL A 36 -13.64 14.53 3.57
C VAL A 36 -13.92 13.03 3.50
N PHE A 37 -15.07 12.65 2.95
CA PHE A 37 -15.49 11.25 2.89
C PHE A 37 -15.85 10.81 1.48
N GLY A 38 -15.49 9.56 1.12
CA GLY A 38 -15.93 8.95 -0.12
C GLY A 38 -15.22 9.51 -1.36
N LYS A 39 -13.88 9.55 -1.37
CA LYS A 39 -13.07 10.01 -2.50
C LYS A 39 -12.52 8.84 -3.31
N ARG A 40 -12.06 9.13 -4.53
CA ARG A 40 -11.49 8.15 -5.44
C ARG A 40 -10.32 8.75 -6.21
N LEU A 41 -9.23 7.98 -6.30
CA LEU A 41 -8.09 8.28 -7.16
C LEU A 41 -7.91 7.14 -8.17
N GLU A 42 -7.43 7.45 -9.36
CA GLU A 42 -7.16 6.47 -10.42
C GLU A 42 -5.86 6.81 -11.13
N PHE A 43 -4.97 5.81 -11.26
CA PHE A 43 -3.68 5.92 -11.91
C PHE A 43 -3.58 4.84 -13.01
N ASP A 44 -3.33 5.22 -14.26
CA ASP A 44 -3.01 4.28 -15.35
C ASP A 44 -1.51 3.97 -15.30
N LEU A 45 -1.17 2.77 -14.84
CA LEU A 45 0.23 2.37 -14.65
C LEU A 45 1.00 2.20 -15.97
N SER A 46 0.32 2.27 -17.12
CA SER A 46 0.99 2.35 -18.42
C SER A 46 1.67 3.70 -18.68
N ASN A 47 1.30 4.73 -17.91
CA ASN A 47 1.88 6.07 -17.96
C ASN A 47 3.09 6.25 -17.03
N GLY A 48 3.41 5.25 -16.22
CA GLY A 48 4.50 5.24 -15.26
C GLY A 48 4.08 4.74 -13.88
N PHE A 49 5.04 4.60 -13.01
CA PHE A 49 4.84 4.18 -11.62
C PHE A 49 4.43 5.39 -10.75
N PRO A 50 3.24 5.42 -10.12
CA PRO A 50 2.69 6.60 -9.44
C PRO A 50 3.41 6.90 -8.12
N LEU A 51 4.63 7.35 -8.22
CA LEU A 51 5.45 7.84 -7.13
C LEU A 51 5.46 9.38 -7.19
N LEU A 52 4.88 10.03 -6.19
CA LEU A 52 4.68 11.49 -6.22
C LEU A 52 5.97 12.24 -6.49
N THR A 53 5.87 13.30 -7.29
CA THR A 53 6.98 14.15 -7.70
C THR A 53 7.00 15.51 -7.00
N THR A 54 5.88 15.93 -6.44
CA THR A 54 5.74 17.20 -5.69
C THR A 54 6.40 17.17 -4.30
N LYS A 55 6.80 16.01 -3.85
CA LYS A 55 7.75 15.78 -2.74
C LYS A 55 8.50 14.48 -2.96
N LYS A 56 9.71 14.38 -2.40
CA LYS A 56 10.45 13.11 -2.41
C LYS A 56 9.81 12.10 -1.47
N VAL A 57 9.48 10.92 -1.98
CA VAL A 57 8.90 9.80 -1.22
C VAL A 57 9.98 8.78 -0.86
N PHE A 58 9.86 8.17 0.33
CA PHE A 58 10.81 7.16 0.82
C PHE A 58 10.52 5.77 0.22
N VAL A 59 10.89 5.59 -1.05
CA VAL A 59 10.61 4.38 -1.86
C VAL A 59 11.09 3.10 -1.20
N ARG A 60 12.31 3.11 -0.63
CA ARG A 60 12.86 1.94 0.03
C ARG A 60 11.97 1.45 1.16
N GLY A 61 11.41 2.36 1.97
CA GLY A 61 10.48 2.00 3.04
C GLY A 61 9.20 1.35 2.50
N ILE A 62 8.67 1.84 1.38
CA ILE A 62 7.48 1.29 0.73
C ILE A 62 7.72 -0.15 0.26
N ILE A 63 8.84 -0.39 -0.43
CA ILE A 63 9.15 -1.74 -0.95
C ILE A 63 9.37 -2.71 0.21
N GLU A 64 10.17 -2.33 1.23
CA GLU A 64 10.45 -3.21 2.37
C GLU A 64 9.21 -3.55 3.18
N GLU A 65 8.30 -2.58 3.40
CA GLU A 65 7.02 -2.82 4.07
C GLU A 65 6.12 -3.75 3.26
N LEU A 66 5.99 -3.53 1.94
CA LEU A 66 5.20 -4.40 1.09
C LEU A 66 5.75 -5.84 1.09
N LEU A 67 7.07 -6.01 0.97
CA LEU A 67 7.72 -7.31 1.03
C LEU A 67 7.51 -8.00 2.39
N PHE A 68 7.52 -7.23 3.47
CA PHE A 68 7.21 -7.71 4.82
C PHE A 68 5.78 -8.26 4.88
N PHE A 69 4.80 -7.56 4.33
CA PHE A 69 3.41 -8.04 4.28
C PHE A 69 3.23 -9.25 3.36
N LEU A 70 3.85 -9.24 2.17
CA LEU A 70 3.78 -10.35 1.21
C LEU A 70 4.31 -11.67 1.81
N LYS A 71 5.32 -11.58 2.68
CA LYS A 71 5.89 -12.74 3.39
C LYS A 71 5.08 -13.19 4.61
N GLY A 72 3.98 -12.52 4.93
CA GLY A 72 3.16 -12.82 6.09
C GLY A 72 3.79 -12.44 7.43
N TYR A 73 4.85 -11.62 7.43
CA TYR A 73 5.55 -11.25 8.65
C TYR A 73 4.73 -10.29 9.51
N THR A 74 4.94 -10.40 10.83
CA THR A 74 4.31 -9.54 11.86
C THR A 74 5.31 -8.93 12.82
N PHE A 75 6.58 -9.35 12.78
CA PHE A 75 7.65 -8.88 13.67
C PHE A 75 8.38 -7.68 13.07
N THR A 76 7.98 -6.47 13.44
CA THR A 76 8.45 -5.20 12.85
C THR A 76 9.93 -4.91 13.07
N LYS A 77 10.60 -5.62 13.99
CA LYS A 77 12.05 -5.56 14.16
C LYS A 77 12.81 -5.84 12.86
N ILE A 78 12.25 -6.68 11.98
CA ILE A 78 12.81 -6.97 10.65
C ILE A 78 12.90 -5.68 9.79
N LEU A 79 11.91 -4.79 9.91
CA LEU A 79 11.92 -3.49 9.22
C LEU A 79 12.90 -2.51 9.89
N GLU A 80 12.93 -2.48 11.22
CA GLU A 80 13.83 -1.58 11.96
C GLU A 80 15.30 -1.93 11.71
N ASP A 81 15.66 -3.20 11.65
CA ASP A 81 17.03 -3.65 11.33
C ASP A 81 17.48 -3.16 9.94
N LYS A 82 16.51 -2.95 9.06
CA LYS A 82 16.69 -2.31 7.75
C LYS A 82 16.52 -0.79 7.81
N LYS A 83 16.42 -0.16 8.98
CA LYS A 83 16.20 1.28 9.19
C LYS A 83 14.90 1.80 8.55
N VAL A 84 13.86 0.99 8.57
CA VAL A 84 12.49 1.34 8.18
C VAL A 84 11.65 1.40 9.45
N MET A 85 11.39 2.62 9.94
CA MET A 85 10.82 2.89 11.26
C MET A 85 9.30 3.11 11.24
N ILE A 86 8.62 2.73 10.17
CA ILE A 86 7.19 3.05 9.93
C ILE A 86 6.29 2.52 11.05
N TRP A 87 6.63 1.36 11.63
CA TRP A 87 5.85 0.68 12.67
C TRP A 87 6.41 0.84 14.07
N HIS A 88 7.56 1.52 14.22
CA HIS A 88 8.25 1.64 15.50
C HIS A 88 7.35 2.11 16.63
N ASP A 89 6.74 3.29 16.47
CA ASP A 89 5.95 3.94 17.52
C ASP A 89 4.71 3.13 17.93
N ASN A 90 4.20 2.28 17.02
CA ASN A 90 3.02 1.45 17.26
C ASN A 90 3.33 0.07 17.87
N THR A 91 4.61 -0.33 17.95
CA THR A 91 5.01 -1.66 18.42
C THR A 91 5.97 -1.62 19.62
N THR A 92 6.20 -0.46 20.22
CA THR A 92 6.95 -0.32 21.46
C THR A 92 6.20 -0.90 22.65
N ASN A 93 6.90 -1.40 23.67
CA ASN A 93 6.28 -1.84 24.92
C ASN A 93 5.39 -0.77 25.56
N GLU A 94 5.76 0.51 25.46
CA GLU A 94 4.97 1.62 25.97
C GLU A 94 3.63 1.73 25.23
N PHE A 95 3.65 1.72 23.91
CA PHE A 95 2.42 1.76 23.10
C PHE A 95 1.50 0.57 23.38
N LEU A 96 2.06 -0.64 23.42
CA LEU A 96 1.31 -1.87 23.68
C LEU A 96 0.61 -1.83 25.05
N LYS A 97 1.33 -1.40 26.09
CA LYS A 97 0.77 -1.25 27.45
C LYS A 97 -0.32 -0.17 27.50
N ASN A 98 -0.09 0.99 26.91
CA ASN A 98 -1.04 2.11 26.92
C ASN A 98 -2.34 1.78 26.16
N ASN A 99 -2.28 0.87 25.18
CA ASN A 99 -3.43 0.43 24.39
C ASN A 99 -3.98 -0.94 24.81
N ASN A 100 -3.55 -1.49 25.95
CA ASN A 100 -3.97 -2.80 26.48
C ASN A 100 -3.81 -3.94 25.47
N LYS A 101 -2.72 -3.94 24.69
CA LYS A 101 -2.42 -4.99 23.72
C LYS A 101 -1.64 -6.12 24.37
N ASN A 102 -2.12 -7.36 24.22
CA ASN A 102 -1.44 -8.56 24.72
C ASN A 102 -0.46 -9.10 23.64
N LEU A 103 0.49 -8.28 23.26
CA LEU A 103 1.53 -8.58 22.29
C LEU A 103 2.90 -8.30 22.91
N VAL A 104 3.95 -8.88 22.34
CA VAL A 104 5.33 -8.56 22.72
C VAL A 104 5.86 -7.40 21.87
N GLU A 105 6.87 -6.71 22.35
CA GLU A 105 7.51 -5.62 21.61
C GLU A 105 7.90 -6.05 20.18
N TYR A 106 7.68 -5.19 19.22
CA TYR A 106 7.83 -5.41 17.77
C TYR A 106 6.81 -6.35 17.12
N ASP A 107 5.92 -6.98 17.85
CA ASP A 107 4.86 -7.80 17.26
C ASP A 107 3.63 -6.92 16.95
N MET A 108 3.26 -6.83 15.67
CA MET A 108 2.09 -6.05 15.26
C MET A 108 0.77 -6.85 15.34
N GLY A 109 0.85 -8.14 15.70
CA GLY A 109 -0.31 -9.02 15.75
C GLY A 109 -0.82 -9.46 14.38
N PRO A 110 -2.02 -10.06 14.30
CA PRO A 110 -2.57 -10.65 13.07
C PRO A 110 -3.07 -9.60 12.07
N MET A 111 -2.19 -8.67 11.68
CA MET A 111 -2.50 -7.60 10.73
C MET A 111 -1.96 -7.90 9.33
N TYR A 112 -2.41 -7.16 8.34
CA TYR A 112 -1.93 -7.11 6.95
C TYR A 112 -1.36 -8.43 6.40
N GLY A 113 -0.06 -8.65 6.53
CA GLY A 113 0.64 -9.81 5.98
C GLY A 113 0.11 -11.14 6.54
N PHE A 114 -0.20 -11.21 7.83
CA PHE A 114 -0.82 -12.39 8.41
C PHE A 114 -2.17 -12.67 7.77
N GLN A 115 -3.04 -11.67 7.62
CA GLN A 115 -4.33 -11.86 6.97
C GLN A 115 -4.19 -12.20 5.48
N TRP A 116 -3.17 -11.72 4.79
CA TRP A 116 -2.96 -12.06 3.39
C TRP A 116 -2.54 -13.52 3.18
N ARG A 117 -1.77 -14.07 4.13
CA ARG A 117 -1.17 -15.41 3.99
C ARG A 117 -1.83 -16.50 4.84
N HIS A 118 -2.51 -16.12 5.94
CA HIS A 118 -3.06 -17.04 6.94
C HIS A 118 -4.45 -16.61 7.43
N TYR A 119 -5.31 -16.11 6.52
CA TYR A 119 -6.62 -15.58 6.88
C TYR A 119 -7.46 -16.61 7.64
N GLY A 120 -7.92 -16.23 8.83
CA GLY A 120 -8.76 -17.09 9.69
C GLY A 120 -8.01 -18.13 10.51
N ASP A 121 -6.68 -18.20 10.41
CA ASP A 121 -5.89 -18.99 11.36
C ASP A 121 -5.81 -18.29 12.72
N LYS A 122 -5.63 -19.05 13.80
CA LYS A 122 -5.44 -18.50 15.13
C LYS A 122 -4.04 -17.89 15.25
N TYR A 123 -3.96 -16.62 15.59
CA TYR A 123 -2.66 -16.00 15.83
C TYR A 123 -2.07 -16.41 17.18
N GLU A 124 -0.84 -16.93 17.19
CA GLU A 124 -0.13 -17.38 18.38
C GLU A 124 1.24 -16.70 18.57
N GLY A 125 1.48 -15.61 17.83
CA GLY A 125 2.69 -14.78 17.90
C GLY A 125 3.61 -14.91 16.68
N TYR A 126 4.48 -13.92 16.52
CA TYR A 126 5.35 -13.78 15.35
C TYR A 126 6.35 -14.93 15.14
N ASN A 127 6.68 -15.67 16.18
CA ASN A 127 7.68 -16.75 16.19
C ASN A 127 7.09 -18.14 15.94
N LYS A 128 5.83 -18.21 15.55
CA LYS A 128 5.15 -19.47 15.21
C LYS A 128 5.17 -19.69 13.69
N GLU A 129 5.29 -20.95 13.30
CA GLU A 129 5.04 -21.37 11.93
C GLU A 129 3.54 -21.60 11.74
N TYR A 130 2.98 -21.00 10.73
CA TYR A 130 1.57 -21.12 10.38
C TYR A 130 1.41 -21.97 9.13
N SER A 131 0.60 -23.02 9.23
CA SER A 131 0.25 -23.90 8.11
C SER A 131 -1.25 -23.92 7.83
N GLY A 132 -2.03 -23.26 8.69
CA GLY A 132 -3.48 -23.13 8.58
C GLY A 132 -3.91 -21.84 7.93
N GLY A 133 -5.22 -21.64 7.93
CA GLY A 133 -5.85 -20.46 7.33
C GLY A 133 -5.86 -20.49 5.79
N ILE A 134 -6.23 -19.36 5.22
CA ILE A 134 -6.34 -19.20 3.77
C ILE A 134 -5.24 -18.26 3.29
N ASP A 135 -4.37 -18.74 2.39
CA ASP A 135 -3.43 -17.91 1.63
C ASP A 135 -4.19 -17.19 0.52
N GLN A 136 -4.66 -15.96 0.82
CA GLN A 136 -5.43 -15.15 -0.12
C GLN A 136 -4.59 -14.69 -1.32
N LEU A 137 -3.29 -14.44 -1.12
CA LEU A 137 -2.38 -14.04 -2.19
C LEU A 137 -2.22 -15.18 -3.21
N LYS A 138 -2.07 -16.41 -2.74
CA LYS A 138 -2.07 -17.61 -3.58
C LYS A 138 -3.37 -17.74 -4.36
N ASN A 139 -4.52 -17.58 -3.69
CA ASN A 139 -5.83 -17.68 -4.33
C ASN A 139 -6.01 -16.63 -5.45
N VAL A 140 -5.52 -15.41 -5.27
CA VAL A 140 -5.54 -14.37 -6.31
C VAL A 140 -4.76 -14.81 -7.54
N VAL A 141 -3.53 -15.31 -7.37
CA VAL A 141 -2.69 -15.77 -8.48
C VAL A 141 -3.33 -16.96 -9.18
N GLU A 142 -3.82 -17.95 -8.42
CA GLU A 142 -4.46 -19.14 -8.99
C GLU A 142 -5.74 -18.79 -9.78
N LEU A 143 -6.56 -17.87 -9.30
CA LEU A 143 -7.75 -17.43 -10.02
C LEU A 143 -7.38 -16.69 -11.30
N LEU A 144 -6.36 -15.81 -11.26
CA LEU A 144 -5.87 -15.12 -12.47
C LEU A 144 -5.36 -16.11 -13.53
N LEU A 145 -4.77 -17.24 -13.12
CA LEU A 145 -4.29 -18.29 -14.02
C LEU A 145 -5.43 -19.15 -14.59
N LYS A 146 -6.42 -19.52 -13.75
CA LYS A 146 -7.44 -20.54 -14.08
C LYS A 146 -8.75 -19.95 -14.58
N ASP A 147 -9.18 -18.81 -14.01
CA ASP A 147 -10.46 -18.13 -14.29
C ASP A 147 -10.27 -16.59 -14.23
N PRO A 148 -9.52 -16.01 -15.18
CA PRO A 148 -9.11 -14.61 -15.14
C PRO A 148 -10.27 -13.61 -15.17
N PHE A 149 -11.45 -14.03 -15.60
CA PHE A 149 -12.66 -13.18 -15.60
C PHE A 149 -13.54 -13.38 -14.36
N SER A 150 -13.08 -14.12 -13.38
CA SER A 150 -13.79 -14.33 -12.12
C SER A 150 -13.96 -13.02 -11.35
N ARG A 151 -15.16 -12.79 -10.83
CA ARG A 151 -15.47 -11.66 -9.94
C ARG A 151 -15.03 -11.90 -8.49
N ARG A 152 -14.38 -13.04 -8.21
CA ARG A 152 -13.90 -13.48 -6.89
C ARG A 152 -12.39 -13.29 -6.71
N ILE A 153 -11.71 -12.62 -7.65
CA ILE A 153 -10.28 -12.33 -7.55
C ILE A 153 -10.11 -11.15 -6.59
N LEU A 154 -10.14 -11.44 -5.30
CA LEU A 154 -10.01 -10.43 -4.25
C LEU A 154 -9.34 -11.01 -3.01
N MET A 155 -8.78 -10.11 -2.19
CA MET A 155 -8.28 -10.39 -0.85
C MET A 155 -8.66 -9.26 0.11
N THR A 156 -8.62 -9.52 1.43
CA THR A 156 -8.97 -8.58 2.48
C THR A 156 -7.99 -8.65 3.64
N THR A 157 -7.73 -7.51 4.27
CA THR A 157 -6.97 -7.43 5.52
C THR A 157 -7.86 -7.35 6.75
N TYR A 158 -9.15 -7.01 6.57
CA TYR A 158 -10.05 -6.74 7.69
C TYR A 158 -10.77 -8.01 8.12
N ASN A 159 -10.26 -8.64 9.18
CA ASN A 159 -10.89 -9.79 9.80
C ASN A 159 -11.57 -9.37 11.10
N VAL A 160 -12.89 -9.26 11.08
CA VAL A 160 -13.70 -8.78 12.22
C VAL A 160 -13.46 -9.58 13.50
N SER A 161 -13.17 -10.88 13.39
CA SER A 161 -12.95 -11.73 14.55
C SER A 161 -11.58 -11.54 15.22
N GLN A 162 -10.61 -10.94 14.52
CA GLN A 162 -9.23 -10.77 15.00
C GLN A 162 -8.73 -9.32 14.99
N VAL A 163 -9.56 -8.38 14.55
CA VAL A 163 -9.13 -6.98 14.35
C VAL A 163 -8.67 -6.32 15.66
N ASP A 164 -9.20 -6.75 16.80
CA ASP A 164 -8.80 -6.25 18.12
C ASP A 164 -7.47 -6.82 18.61
N GLU A 165 -7.00 -7.91 18.04
CA GLU A 165 -5.74 -8.56 18.43
C GLU A 165 -4.51 -7.81 17.86
N GLY A 166 -4.66 -7.07 16.77
CA GLY A 166 -3.59 -6.28 16.17
C GLY A 166 -3.30 -4.98 16.94
N VAL A 167 -2.10 -4.40 16.74
CA VAL A 167 -1.71 -3.11 17.36
C VAL A 167 -2.64 -1.97 16.94
N LEU A 168 -3.12 -2.00 15.70
CA LEU A 168 -4.08 -1.04 15.13
C LEU A 168 -5.14 -1.78 14.31
N TYR A 169 -6.24 -1.09 14.01
CA TYR A 169 -7.17 -1.57 12.99
C TYR A 169 -6.62 -1.27 11.59
N PRO A 170 -6.59 -2.24 10.67
CA PRO A 170 -6.12 -2.01 9.31
C PRO A 170 -6.84 -0.81 8.68
N CYS A 171 -6.09 0.11 8.11
CA CYS A 171 -6.65 1.30 7.48
C CYS A 171 -6.73 1.19 5.95
N HIS A 172 -5.87 0.39 5.31
CA HIS A 172 -5.85 0.17 3.86
C HIS A 172 -5.94 -1.32 3.52
N GLY A 173 -6.20 -1.64 2.26
CA GLY A 173 -6.33 -3.03 1.80
C GLY A 173 -7.53 -3.77 2.39
N LEU A 174 -8.55 -3.06 2.88
CA LEU A 174 -9.74 -3.70 3.45
C LEU A 174 -10.41 -4.62 2.44
N THR A 175 -10.43 -4.20 1.19
CA THR A 175 -10.70 -5.04 0.04
C THR A 175 -9.74 -4.65 -1.06
N VAL A 176 -9.06 -5.64 -1.64
CA VAL A 176 -8.18 -5.50 -2.81
C VAL A 176 -8.72 -6.42 -3.86
N GLN A 177 -9.28 -5.88 -4.94
CA GLN A 177 -9.88 -6.63 -6.03
C GLN A 177 -9.11 -6.44 -7.31
N PHE A 178 -8.90 -7.54 -8.04
CA PHE A 178 -8.25 -7.54 -9.34
C PHE A 178 -9.28 -7.74 -10.46
N TYR A 179 -9.01 -7.12 -11.60
CA TYR A 179 -9.89 -7.18 -12.76
C TYR A 179 -9.07 -7.26 -14.05
N VAL A 180 -9.38 -8.26 -14.88
CA VAL A 180 -8.74 -8.43 -16.20
C VAL A 180 -9.57 -7.71 -17.26
N GLU A 181 -8.95 -6.72 -17.91
CA GLU A 181 -9.54 -5.94 -18.98
C GLU A 181 -9.41 -6.64 -20.34
N LYS A 182 -10.25 -6.25 -21.32
CA LYS A 182 -10.29 -6.86 -22.67
C LYS A 182 -8.97 -6.77 -23.44
N ASN A 183 -8.12 -5.82 -23.13
CA ASN A 183 -6.83 -5.55 -23.79
C ASN A 183 -5.64 -6.20 -23.04
N ASN A 184 -5.89 -7.30 -22.34
CA ASN A 184 -4.88 -8.03 -21.55
C ASN A 184 -4.17 -7.15 -20.50
N LYS A 185 -4.91 -6.24 -19.87
CA LYS A 185 -4.43 -5.50 -18.71
C LYS A 185 -5.06 -6.05 -17.43
N ILE A 186 -4.29 -6.12 -16.35
CA ILE A 186 -4.82 -6.40 -15.01
C ILE A 186 -4.83 -5.09 -14.23
N SER A 187 -6.01 -4.71 -13.75
CA SER A 187 -6.23 -3.54 -12.89
C SER A 187 -6.50 -3.98 -11.45
N LEU A 188 -6.20 -3.09 -10.50
CA LEU A 188 -6.40 -3.30 -9.08
C LEU A 188 -7.24 -2.17 -8.50
N GLN A 189 -8.28 -2.51 -7.73
CA GLN A 189 -9.02 -1.57 -6.89
C GLN A 189 -8.80 -1.91 -5.42
N MET A 190 -8.44 -0.91 -4.62
CA MET A 190 -8.27 -1.04 -3.17
C MET A 190 -9.20 -0.08 -2.44
N TYR A 191 -9.88 -0.58 -1.39
CA TYR A 191 -10.60 0.27 -0.44
C TYR A 191 -9.74 0.57 0.78
N GLN A 192 -9.60 1.86 1.08
CA GLN A 192 -8.91 2.41 2.24
C GLN A 192 -9.90 3.10 3.16
N ARG A 193 -10.07 2.56 4.37
CA ARG A 193 -11.03 3.03 5.36
C ARG A 193 -10.67 4.41 5.93
N SER A 194 -9.39 4.62 6.18
CA SER A 194 -8.84 5.82 6.82
C SER A 194 -7.52 6.19 6.14
N SER A 195 -7.36 7.45 5.77
CA SER A 195 -6.25 7.91 4.95
C SER A 195 -5.66 9.21 5.48
N ASP A 196 -4.48 9.13 6.14
CA ASP A 196 -3.59 10.29 6.26
C ASP A 196 -3.11 10.66 4.86
N SER A 197 -3.62 11.78 4.34
CA SER A 197 -3.36 12.19 2.97
C SER A 197 -1.94 12.70 2.74
N ILE A 198 -1.19 13.05 3.79
CA ILE A 198 0.16 13.59 3.67
C ILE A 198 1.24 12.51 3.77
N LEU A 199 1.19 11.65 4.79
CA LEU A 199 2.20 10.60 4.99
C LEU A 199 1.76 9.24 4.47
N GLY A 200 0.56 8.79 4.82
CA GLY A 200 0.07 7.44 4.51
C GLY A 200 -0.31 7.24 3.05
N LEU A 201 -1.16 8.12 2.49
CA LEU A 201 -1.70 7.92 1.15
C LEU A 201 -0.63 7.82 0.04
N PRO A 202 0.43 8.64 0.01
CA PRO A 202 1.51 8.48 -0.98
C PRO A 202 2.20 7.13 -0.90
N PHE A 203 2.38 6.57 0.30
CA PHE A 203 2.91 5.23 0.51
C PHE A 203 1.97 4.17 -0.03
N ASN A 204 0.67 4.27 0.28
CA ASN A 204 -0.32 3.30 -0.16
C ASN A 204 -0.48 3.30 -1.69
N ILE A 205 -0.50 4.47 -2.35
CA ILE A 205 -0.52 4.57 -3.83
C ILE A 205 0.64 3.76 -4.42
N ALA A 206 1.87 4.02 -4.00
CA ALA A 206 3.04 3.34 -4.52
C ALA A 206 3.07 1.84 -4.14
N SER A 207 2.71 1.49 -2.91
CA SER A 207 2.68 0.10 -2.43
C SER A 207 1.73 -0.78 -3.25
N TYR A 208 0.49 -0.32 -3.48
CA TYR A 208 -0.48 -1.10 -4.28
C TYR A 208 -0.18 -1.09 -5.77
N ALA A 209 0.51 -0.08 -6.29
CA ALA A 209 1.05 -0.11 -7.64
C ALA A 209 2.14 -1.21 -7.76
N ILE A 210 3.07 -1.29 -6.80
CA ILE A 210 4.10 -2.36 -6.76
C ILE A 210 3.43 -3.73 -6.63
N LEU A 211 2.43 -3.87 -5.75
CA LEU A 211 1.68 -5.12 -5.61
C LEU A 211 1.09 -5.57 -6.95
N LEU A 212 0.46 -4.66 -7.71
CA LEU A 212 -0.08 -4.99 -9.03
C LEU A 212 1.01 -5.45 -10.00
N HIS A 213 2.17 -4.78 -10.03
CA HIS A 213 3.31 -5.19 -10.85
C HIS A 213 3.82 -6.59 -10.47
N ILE A 214 3.91 -6.91 -9.16
CA ILE A 214 4.32 -8.24 -8.68
C ILE A 214 3.32 -9.32 -9.13
N ILE A 215 2.02 -9.07 -8.96
CA ILE A 215 0.98 -10.04 -9.35
C ILE A 215 0.98 -10.27 -10.86
N VAL A 216 1.01 -9.19 -11.67
CA VAL A 216 1.09 -9.33 -13.16
C VAL A 216 2.31 -10.13 -13.56
N LYS A 217 3.47 -9.83 -12.97
CA LYS A 217 4.69 -10.55 -13.26
C LYS A 217 4.62 -12.02 -12.82
N CYS A 218 4.08 -12.29 -11.63
CA CYS A 218 3.88 -13.66 -11.13
C CYS A 218 2.98 -14.48 -12.06
N VAL A 219 1.91 -13.89 -12.58
CA VAL A 219 1.01 -14.55 -13.53
C VAL A 219 1.69 -14.79 -14.87
N ASN A 220 2.47 -13.83 -15.37
CA ASN A 220 3.18 -13.94 -16.66
C ASN A 220 4.34 -14.94 -16.63
N ASP A 221 5.11 -14.96 -15.56
CA ASP A 221 6.27 -15.85 -15.41
C ASP A 221 5.88 -17.26 -14.90
N ASN A 222 4.62 -17.49 -14.50
CA ASN A 222 4.18 -18.72 -13.85
C ASN A 222 4.33 -19.95 -14.76
N ILE A 223 4.87 -21.04 -14.23
CA ILE A 223 5.06 -22.30 -14.96
C ILE A 223 3.74 -23.01 -15.34
N GLU A 224 2.66 -22.73 -14.60
CA GLU A 224 1.31 -23.28 -14.85
C GLU A 224 0.48 -22.39 -15.80
N ARG A 225 1.06 -21.36 -16.34
CA ARG A 225 0.40 -20.40 -17.21
C ARG A 225 -0.16 -21.08 -18.47
N THR A 226 -1.43 -20.84 -18.77
CA THR A 226 -2.12 -21.36 -19.95
C THR A 226 -2.39 -20.31 -21.03
N HIS A 227 -2.44 -19.02 -20.67
CA HIS A 227 -2.65 -17.92 -21.61
C HIS A 227 -1.40 -17.66 -22.47
N LYS A 228 -1.62 -17.32 -23.75
CA LYS A 228 -0.52 -17.16 -24.72
C LYS A 228 0.18 -15.81 -24.67
N GLU A 229 -0.61 -14.74 -24.42
CA GLU A 229 -0.13 -13.37 -24.41
C GLU A 229 0.14 -12.92 -22.98
N ASP A 230 1.14 -12.05 -22.79
CA ASP A 230 1.43 -11.47 -21.49
C ASP A 230 0.34 -10.48 -21.09
N TYR A 231 0.00 -10.47 -19.82
CA TYR A 231 -0.76 -9.37 -19.23
C TYR A 231 0.15 -8.16 -19.02
N ASN A 232 -0.42 -6.98 -19.21
CA ASN A 232 0.20 -5.72 -18.85
C ASN A 232 -0.44 -5.17 -17.56
N VAL A 233 0.26 -4.31 -16.86
CA VAL A 233 -0.35 -3.56 -15.75
C VAL A 233 -1.40 -2.60 -16.30
N GLY A 234 -2.54 -2.58 -15.65
CA GLY A 234 -3.65 -1.68 -15.97
C GLY A 234 -3.69 -0.50 -15.02
N LYS A 235 -4.84 -0.29 -14.40
CA LYS A 235 -5.10 0.82 -13.50
C LYS A 235 -4.97 0.44 -12.05
N LEU A 236 -4.45 1.36 -11.25
CA LEU A 236 -4.62 1.36 -9.80
C LEU A 236 -5.76 2.31 -9.45
N ILE A 237 -6.79 1.79 -8.77
CA ILE A 237 -7.92 2.56 -8.29
C ILE A 237 -7.92 2.50 -6.77
N ILE A 238 -7.94 3.66 -6.11
CA ILE A 238 -8.02 3.75 -4.65
C ILE A 238 -9.33 4.43 -4.28
N VAL A 239 -10.19 3.70 -3.57
CA VAL A 239 -11.44 4.22 -3.01
C VAL A 239 -11.20 4.55 -1.55
N LEU A 240 -11.41 5.79 -1.19
CA LEU A 240 -11.06 6.36 0.11
C LEU A 240 -12.32 6.60 0.95
N GLY A 241 -12.30 6.12 2.19
CA GLY A 241 -13.30 6.44 3.20
C GLY A 241 -13.04 7.79 3.85
N ASP A 242 -12.69 7.81 5.16
CA ASP A 242 -12.26 9.02 5.85
C ASP A 242 -10.87 9.44 5.35
N THR A 243 -10.81 10.57 4.69
CA THR A 243 -9.60 11.08 4.02
C THR A 243 -9.26 12.42 4.63
N HIS A 244 -8.13 12.49 5.34
CA HIS A 244 -7.87 13.62 6.21
C HIS A 244 -6.44 14.15 6.12
N ILE A 245 -6.29 15.39 6.57
CA ILE A 245 -5.02 16.07 6.83
C ILE A 245 -5.03 16.48 8.30
N TYR A 246 -3.97 16.12 9.05
CA TYR A 246 -3.76 16.62 10.39
C TYR A 246 -3.50 18.13 10.38
N GLU A 247 -4.01 18.86 11.38
CA GLU A 247 -3.84 20.32 11.46
C GLU A 247 -2.37 20.73 11.35
N GLU A 248 -1.46 19.99 11.98
CA GLU A 248 -0.02 20.25 11.93
C GLU A 248 0.60 20.02 10.52
N HIS A 249 -0.12 19.36 9.61
CA HIS A 249 0.34 19.09 8.24
C HIS A 249 -0.20 20.06 7.19
N ILE A 250 -1.06 21.00 7.55
CA ILE A 250 -1.73 21.90 6.59
C ILE A 250 -0.73 22.74 5.80
N ASP A 251 0.32 23.25 6.43
CA ASP A 251 1.32 24.07 5.72
C ASP A 251 2.15 23.25 4.74
N VAL A 252 2.41 21.98 5.07
CA VAL A 252 3.04 21.02 4.16
C VAL A 252 2.11 20.72 2.98
N ALA A 253 0.82 20.52 3.24
CA ALA A 253 -0.16 20.30 2.19
C ALA A 253 -0.25 21.50 1.24
N LYS A 254 -0.31 22.73 1.76
CA LYS A 254 -0.30 23.96 0.95
C LYS A 254 0.95 24.06 0.09
N THR A 255 2.14 23.82 0.68
CA THR A 255 3.42 23.82 -0.05
C THR A 255 3.38 22.79 -1.20
N GLN A 256 2.76 21.64 -0.99
CA GLN A 256 2.66 20.60 -2.02
C GLN A 256 1.63 20.97 -3.10
N ILE A 257 0.52 21.61 -2.73
CA ILE A 257 -0.49 22.16 -3.67
C ILE A 257 0.11 23.24 -4.55
N ASP A 258 0.93 24.14 -4.02
CA ASP A 258 1.59 25.21 -4.77
C ASP A 258 2.49 24.67 -5.90
N ARG A 259 2.95 23.41 -5.77
CA ARG A 259 3.73 22.71 -6.80
C ARG A 259 2.88 21.99 -7.87
N MET A 260 1.56 22.23 -7.90
CA MET A 260 0.63 21.50 -8.80
C MET A 260 1.01 21.59 -10.28
N TYR A 261 1.57 22.70 -10.72
CA TYR A 261 2.03 22.91 -12.10
C TYR A 261 3.54 22.70 -12.28
N GLU A 262 4.22 22.27 -11.24
CA GLU A 262 5.66 22.00 -11.20
C GLU A 262 5.95 20.51 -11.01
N THR A 263 5.08 19.66 -11.51
CA THR A 263 5.21 18.20 -11.44
C THR A 263 6.22 17.68 -12.47
N TYR A 264 6.65 16.42 -12.28
CA TYR A 264 7.49 15.68 -13.22
C TYR A 264 6.74 14.44 -13.71
N LYS A 265 7.27 13.79 -14.75
CA LYS A 265 6.78 12.48 -15.17
C LYS A 265 6.99 11.47 -14.04
N PHE A 266 6.05 10.53 -13.90
CA PHE A 266 6.25 9.40 -13.02
C PHE A 266 7.47 8.58 -13.47
N PRO A 267 8.22 8.00 -12.51
CA PRO A 267 9.31 7.09 -12.82
C PRO A 267 8.81 5.78 -13.43
N GLU A 268 9.75 4.97 -13.87
CA GLU A 268 9.50 3.61 -14.34
C GLU A 268 9.86 2.61 -13.23
N LEU A 269 9.04 1.59 -13.05
CA LEU A 269 9.30 0.46 -12.15
C LEU A 269 9.58 -0.79 -12.98
N LYS A 270 10.70 -1.47 -12.68
CA LYS A 270 11.05 -2.77 -13.24
C LYS A 270 11.34 -3.76 -12.12
N ILE A 271 10.81 -4.98 -12.25
CA ILE A 271 11.13 -6.12 -11.38
C ILE A 271 12.03 -7.07 -12.18
N ASN A 272 13.29 -7.20 -11.76
CA ASN A 272 14.31 -7.95 -12.53
C ASN A 272 14.23 -9.46 -12.29
N LYS A 273 13.75 -9.89 -11.13
CA LYS A 273 13.63 -11.30 -10.78
C LYS A 273 12.46 -11.97 -11.48
N LYS A 274 12.65 -13.22 -11.94
CA LYS A 274 11.56 -14.07 -12.39
C LYS A 274 10.74 -14.59 -11.19
N ILE A 275 9.42 -14.66 -11.37
CA ILE A 275 8.47 -15.07 -10.33
C ILE A 275 7.63 -16.23 -10.90
N HIS A 276 8.16 -17.44 -10.82
CA HIS A 276 7.52 -18.63 -11.42
C HIS A 276 6.38 -19.20 -10.57
N SER A 277 6.30 -18.81 -9.32
CA SER A 277 5.30 -19.28 -8.36
C SER A 277 5.10 -18.29 -7.22
N ILE A 278 4.05 -18.52 -6.41
CA ILE A 278 3.81 -17.72 -5.21
C ILE A 278 4.98 -17.78 -4.21
N LYS A 279 5.71 -18.91 -4.19
CA LYS A 279 6.89 -19.07 -3.31
C LYS A 279 8.04 -18.15 -3.70
N ASP A 280 8.13 -17.74 -4.96
CA ASP A 280 9.18 -16.82 -5.40
C ASP A 280 8.91 -15.39 -4.92
N ILE A 281 7.65 -15.05 -4.60
CA ILE A 281 7.30 -13.79 -3.97
C ILE A 281 7.94 -13.70 -2.58
N ASP A 282 7.97 -14.80 -1.82
CA ASP A 282 8.61 -14.87 -0.50
C ASP A 282 10.13 -14.65 -0.57
N ASN A 283 10.72 -14.85 -1.73
CA ASN A 283 12.14 -14.68 -2.00
C ASN A 283 12.49 -13.35 -2.69
N LEU A 284 11.53 -12.43 -2.83
CA LEU A 284 11.82 -11.09 -3.33
C LEU A 284 12.57 -10.26 -2.27
N PHE A 285 13.52 -9.46 -2.76
CA PHE A 285 14.30 -8.50 -2.00
C PHE A 285 14.25 -7.14 -2.68
N ILE A 286 14.65 -6.09 -1.98
CA ILE A 286 14.63 -4.73 -2.52
C ILE A 286 15.48 -4.58 -3.77
N GLU A 287 16.59 -5.32 -3.89
CA GLU A 287 17.50 -5.32 -5.02
C GLU A 287 16.88 -5.87 -6.31
N ASP A 288 15.75 -6.55 -6.22
CA ASP A 288 14.99 -7.04 -7.38
C ASP A 288 14.19 -5.93 -8.06
N PHE A 289 14.09 -4.73 -7.45
CA PHE A 289 13.30 -3.60 -7.91
C PHE A 289 14.17 -2.44 -8.38
N ASP A 290 14.06 -2.06 -9.64
CA ASP A 290 14.66 -0.87 -10.21
C ASP A 290 13.61 0.21 -10.41
N ILE A 291 13.87 1.40 -9.86
CA ILE A 291 13.08 2.59 -10.13
C ILE A 291 13.98 3.60 -10.83
N THR A 292 13.68 3.84 -12.10
CA THR A 292 14.49 4.72 -12.97
C THR A 292 13.75 6.02 -13.26
N ASN A 293 14.50 7.07 -13.56
CA ASN A 293 13.97 8.38 -13.95
C ASN A 293 13.15 9.10 -12.86
N TYR A 294 13.35 8.77 -11.57
CA TYR A 294 12.65 9.46 -10.48
C TYR A 294 13.24 10.85 -10.23
N ILE A 295 12.48 11.86 -10.60
CA ILE A 295 12.75 13.28 -10.32
C ILE A 295 11.64 13.80 -9.43
N SER A 296 11.98 14.51 -8.37
CA SER A 296 10.99 15.07 -7.45
C SER A 296 11.49 16.35 -6.79
N HIS A 297 10.56 17.12 -6.27
CA HIS A 297 10.87 18.17 -5.31
C HIS A 297 11.49 17.59 -4.03
N PRO A 298 12.13 18.43 -3.21
CA PRO A 298 12.72 18.00 -1.94
C PRO A 298 11.69 17.37 -0.99
N VAL A 299 12.20 16.59 -0.01
CA VAL A 299 11.40 16.03 1.09
C VAL A 299 10.67 17.14 1.83
N LEU A 300 9.40 16.91 2.12
CA LEU A 300 8.61 17.68 3.08
C LEU A 300 8.49 16.86 4.36
N LYS A 301 9.11 17.35 5.44
CA LYS A 301 9.11 16.66 6.74
C LYS A 301 7.85 16.99 7.52
N CYS A 302 7.21 15.96 8.07
CA CYS A 302 6.08 16.07 8.98
C CYS A 302 6.26 15.09 10.15
N LYS A 303 5.58 15.37 11.27
CA LYS A 303 5.48 14.45 12.39
C LYS A 303 4.49 13.33 12.01
N MET A 304 4.84 12.08 12.34
CA MET A 304 3.89 10.97 12.26
C MET A 304 3.01 10.94 13.52
N PHE A 305 1.72 10.69 13.33
CA PHE A 305 0.77 10.48 14.43
C PHE A 305 0.50 8.97 14.56
N ALA A 306 0.87 8.40 15.71
CA ALA A 306 0.72 6.98 16.03
C ALA A 306 -0.65 6.65 16.66
#